data_9d11c451e0a49fb81d2fac8487d36dab
#
_entry.id   9d11c451e0a49fb81d2fac8487d36dab
#
_cell.length_a   1.000
_cell.length_b   1.000
_cell.length_c   1.000
_cell.angle_alpha   90.00
_cell.angle_beta   90.00
_cell.angle_gamma   90.00
#
_symmetry.space_group_name_H-M   'P 1'
#
loop_
_entity.id
_entity.type
_entity.pdbx_description
1 polymer ?
#
loop_
_entity_poly.entity_id
_entity_poly.type
_entity_poly.pdbx_seq_one_letter_code
_entity_poly.pdbx_strand_id
1 'polypeptide(L)'
;MNVLTKIRPKEPLKTLKWYDILIVTIIMFGEFIIRSTQQFLQSLQPVTQVAQQYTETTTSYSDGAAYSSNFTLQVSLLVIALLYLVIRHYDFKQLKVRFHWSVLIWVPLLFTIVGLFGDIVTTLSGEYNYFDPALVPFMNPQEIINKFLALSPMAIAYGLLNGFYEEFFFLGLMTSVKEEHKWKALAFSILVRFSFHTYQGMLWAIVIGVVYGLFYYFMYKKVVKNLLPFFLTHALADMFGSTFIYLLIAWAY
;
A
#
# COMPACT_ATOMS: atom_id res chain seq x y z
N MET A 1 -27.64 8.99 -29.11
CA MET A 1 -27.21 9.05 -27.69
C MET A 1 -26.04 10.01 -27.60
N ASN A 2 -26.18 11.12 -26.92
CA ASN A 2 -25.20 12.20 -26.90
C ASN A 2 -23.90 11.72 -26.23
N VAL A 3 -22.72 12.08 -26.73
CA VAL A 3 -21.41 11.69 -26.19
C VAL A 3 -21.30 12.05 -24.71
N LEU A 4 -21.85 13.21 -24.31
CA LEU A 4 -21.87 13.67 -22.93
C LEU A 4 -22.59 12.70 -21.97
N THR A 5 -23.65 12.02 -22.40
CA THR A 5 -24.36 11.03 -21.58
C THR A 5 -23.63 9.71 -21.44
N LYS A 6 -22.67 9.43 -22.34
CA LYS A 6 -21.73 8.28 -22.20
C LYS A 6 -20.62 8.59 -21.18
N ILE A 7 -20.15 9.83 -21.15
CA ILE A 7 -19.09 10.28 -20.23
C ILE A 7 -19.68 10.45 -18.82
N ARG A 8 -20.81 11.13 -18.68
CA ARG A 8 -21.49 11.37 -17.40
C ARG A 8 -22.87 10.72 -17.39
N PRO A 9 -23.04 9.55 -16.77
CA PRO A 9 -24.35 8.95 -16.59
C PRO A 9 -25.30 9.87 -15.80
N LYS A 10 -26.59 9.84 -16.11
CA LYS A 10 -27.62 10.59 -15.37
C LYS A 10 -27.73 10.08 -13.92
N GLU A 11 -27.74 8.76 -13.76
CA GLU A 11 -27.76 8.09 -12.46
C GLU A 11 -26.35 7.89 -11.91
N PRO A 12 -26.17 7.95 -10.58
CA PRO A 12 -24.88 7.67 -9.95
C PRO A 12 -24.37 6.28 -10.31
N LEU A 13 -23.09 6.22 -10.69
CA LEU A 13 -22.44 4.99 -11.11
C LEU A 13 -22.05 4.15 -9.88
N LYS A 14 -22.83 3.11 -9.60
CA LYS A 14 -22.58 2.17 -8.48
C LYS A 14 -21.48 1.16 -8.78
N THR A 15 -21.24 0.85 -10.06
CA THR A 15 -20.20 -0.10 -10.47
C THR A 15 -19.35 0.50 -11.56
N LEU A 16 -18.03 0.39 -11.40
CA LEU A 16 -17.06 0.82 -12.40
C LEU A 16 -17.04 -0.17 -13.57
N LYS A 17 -16.86 0.37 -14.78
CA LYS A 17 -16.63 -0.44 -15.98
C LYS A 17 -15.14 -0.70 -16.12
N TRP A 18 -14.76 -1.70 -16.92
CA TRP A 18 -13.36 -2.07 -17.12
C TRP A 18 -12.45 -0.91 -17.56
N TYR A 19 -12.97 -0.01 -18.39
CA TYR A 19 -12.20 1.15 -18.85
C TYR A 19 -12.06 2.23 -17.76
N ASP A 20 -13.05 2.38 -16.85
CA ASP A 20 -12.94 3.27 -15.71
C ASP A 20 -11.82 2.78 -14.79
N ILE A 21 -11.77 1.46 -14.53
CA ILE A 21 -10.71 0.82 -13.74
C ILE A 21 -9.35 1.05 -14.40
N LEU A 22 -9.23 0.79 -15.70
CA LEU A 22 -7.96 0.95 -16.42
C LEU A 22 -7.47 2.40 -16.38
N ILE A 23 -8.35 3.38 -16.64
CA ILE A 23 -8.00 4.81 -16.59
C ILE A 23 -7.52 5.21 -15.20
N VAL A 24 -8.27 4.84 -14.15
CA VAL A 24 -7.88 5.16 -12.77
C VAL A 24 -6.57 4.44 -12.38
N THR A 25 -6.36 3.20 -12.83
CA THR A 25 -5.08 2.49 -12.62
C THR A 25 -3.92 3.24 -13.26
N ILE A 26 -4.06 3.67 -14.52
CA ILE A 26 -2.99 4.40 -15.22
C ILE A 26 -2.70 5.72 -14.49
N ILE A 27 -3.73 6.45 -14.07
CA ILE A 27 -3.56 7.72 -13.34
C ILE A 27 -2.85 7.46 -12.00
N MET A 28 -3.33 6.52 -11.20
CA MET A 28 -2.83 6.33 -9.83
C MET A 28 -1.52 5.54 -9.80
N PHE A 29 -1.35 4.53 -10.63
CA PHE A 29 -0.23 3.57 -10.49
C PHE A 29 0.71 3.50 -11.69
N GLY A 30 0.38 4.12 -12.84
CA GLY A 30 1.20 4.02 -14.05
C GLY A 30 2.65 4.40 -13.82
N GLU A 31 2.89 5.55 -13.20
CA GLU A 31 4.23 6.03 -12.87
C GLU A 31 4.96 5.11 -11.87
N PHE A 32 4.26 4.68 -10.82
CA PHE A 32 4.85 3.79 -9.80
C PHE A 32 5.21 2.41 -10.37
N ILE A 33 4.39 1.86 -11.27
CA ILE A 33 4.70 0.60 -11.96
C ILE A 33 5.95 0.73 -12.83
N ILE A 34 6.06 1.83 -13.60
CA ILE A 34 7.22 2.08 -14.46
C ILE A 34 8.48 2.21 -13.61
N ARG A 35 8.47 3.06 -12.57
CA ARG A 35 9.62 3.26 -11.68
C ARG A 35 10.03 1.96 -10.97
N SER A 36 9.07 1.24 -10.41
CA SER A 36 9.30 -0.01 -9.71
C SER A 36 9.93 -1.06 -10.63
N THR A 37 9.41 -1.19 -11.87
CA THR A 37 9.96 -2.10 -12.87
C THR A 37 11.38 -1.71 -13.26
N GLN A 38 11.65 -0.40 -13.46
CA GLN A 38 12.98 0.08 -13.79
C GLN A 38 13.99 -0.21 -12.66
N GLN A 39 13.62 0.06 -11.40
CA GLN A 39 14.47 -0.24 -10.25
C GLN A 39 14.75 -1.74 -10.11
N PHE A 40 13.73 -2.58 -10.32
CA PHE A 40 13.91 -4.02 -10.32
C PHE A 40 14.88 -4.48 -11.41
N LEU A 41 14.72 -4.00 -12.64
CA LEU A 41 15.64 -4.35 -13.74
C LEU A 41 17.06 -3.85 -13.49
N GLN A 42 17.24 -2.69 -12.88
CA GLN A 42 18.55 -2.19 -12.46
C GLN A 42 19.19 -3.08 -11.39
N SER A 43 18.41 -3.58 -10.42
CA SER A 43 18.93 -4.46 -9.36
C SER A 43 19.43 -5.82 -9.89
N LEU A 44 19.03 -6.23 -11.09
CA LEU A 44 19.52 -7.45 -11.75
C LEU A 44 20.87 -7.26 -12.47
N GLN A 45 21.36 -6.01 -12.59
CA GLN A 45 22.64 -5.75 -13.27
C GLN A 45 23.83 -6.03 -12.35
N PRO A 46 24.99 -6.40 -12.92
CA PRO A 46 26.22 -6.64 -12.13
C PRO A 46 26.63 -5.39 -11.33
N VAL A 47 27.02 -5.60 -10.07
CA VAL A 47 27.37 -4.55 -9.09
C VAL A 47 28.39 -3.52 -9.62
N THR A 48 29.29 -3.93 -10.54
CA THR A 48 30.27 -3.03 -11.18
C THR A 48 29.65 -1.91 -12.00
N GLN A 49 28.48 -2.11 -12.60
CA GLN A 49 27.77 -1.07 -13.36
C GLN A 49 26.90 -0.21 -12.45
N VAL A 50 26.35 -0.81 -11.39
CA VAL A 50 25.49 -0.13 -10.42
C VAL A 50 26.32 0.84 -9.55
N ALA A 51 27.52 0.46 -9.13
CA ALA A 51 28.36 1.31 -8.28
C ALA A 51 28.77 2.63 -8.96
N GLN A 52 28.97 2.65 -10.27
CA GLN A 52 29.27 3.89 -11.01
C GLN A 52 28.06 4.83 -11.11
N GLN A 53 26.85 4.28 -11.22
CA GLN A 53 25.62 5.07 -11.31
C GLN A 53 25.15 5.61 -9.95
N TYR A 54 25.40 4.86 -8.86
CA TYR A 54 25.07 5.31 -7.50
C TYR A 54 25.98 6.44 -7.01
N THR A 55 27.24 6.52 -7.47
CA THR A 55 28.16 7.59 -7.08
C THR A 55 27.75 8.95 -7.65
N GLU A 56 27.00 8.99 -8.73
CA GLU A 56 26.48 10.25 -9.32
C GLU A 56 25.09 10.65 -8.78
N THR A 57 24.32 9.71 -8.19
CA THR A 57 22.92 9.96 -7.76
C THR A 57 22.71 10.00 -6.24
N THR A 58 23.71 9.63 -5.43
CA THR A 58 23.66 9.78 -3.97
C THR A 58 24.10 11.16 -3.51
N THR A 59 23.52 12.21 -4.07
CA THR A 59 23.25 13.37 -3.26
C THR A 59 22.17 12.95 -2.26
N SER A 60 22.54 12.86 -0.99
CA SER A 60 21.69 12.52 0.13
C SER A 60 20.37 13.27 0.07
N TYR A 61 19.35 12.66 -0.55
CA TYR A 61 17.98 13.05 -0.26
C TYR A 61 17.78 12.67 1.19
N SER A 62 17.74 13.66 2.08
CA SER A 62 17.25 13.43 3.44
C SER A 62 15.90 12.73 3.30
N ASP A 63 15.62 11.69 4.12
CA ASP A 63 14.37 10.94 4.07
C ASP A 63 13.13 11.82 3.96
N GLY A 64 13.19 13.04 4.57
CA GLY A 64 12.14 14.04 4.49
C GLY A 64 11.87 14.60 3.09
N ALA A 65 12.88 14.74 2.22
CA ALA A 65 12.68 15.24 0.85
C ALA A 65 12.03 14.16 -0.04
N ALA A 66 12.40 12.90 0.14
CA ALA A 66 11.80 11.78 -0.57
C ALA A 66 10.32 11.62 -0.19
N TYR A 67 9.97 11.66 1.10
CA TYR A 67 8.58 11.65 1.56
C TYR A 67 7.76 12.82 1.02
N SER A 68 8.33 14.05 1.02
CA SER A 68 7.67 15.24 0.49
C SER A 68 7.37 15.13 -1.01
N SER A 69 8.33 14.64 -1.79
CA SER A 69 8.17 14.45 -3.24
C SER A 69 7.09 13.41 -3.56
N ASN A 70 7.16 12.25 -2.92
CA ASN A 70 6.17 11.19 -3.10
C ASN A 70 4.78 11.62 -2.62
N PHE A 71 4.68 12.33 -1.49
CA PHE A 71 3.44 12.90 -0.99
C PHE A 71 2.79 13.82 -2.01
N THR A 72 3.55 14.78 -2.55
CA THR A 72 3.06 15.73 -3.55
C THR A 72 2.58 15.03 -4.82
N LEU A 73 3.35 14.05 -5.30
CA LEU A 73 2.97 13.25 -6.45
C LEU A 73 1.68 12.48 -6.20
N GLN A 74 1.57 11.77 -5.09
CA GLN A 74 0.36 10.99 -4.77
C GLN A 74 -0.88 11.87 -4.59
N VAL A 75 -0.76 13.02 -3.92
CA VAL A 75 -1.87 13.99 -3.82
C VAL A 75 -2.32 14.44 -5.20
N SER A 76 -1.38 14.78 -6.08
CA SER A 76 -1.70 15.25 -7.43
C SER A 76 -2.44 14.16 -8.24
N LEU A 77 -1.93 12.93 -8.24
CA LEU A 77 -2.55 11.81 -8.93
C LEU A 77 -3.91 11.43 -8.35
N LEU A 78 -4.03 11.48 -7.02
CA LEU A 78 -5.31 11.24 -6.32
C LEU A 78 -6.36 12.28 -6.72
N VAL A 79 -6.00 13.56 -6.75
CA VAL A 79 -6.90 14.64 -7.19
C VAL A 79 -7.38 14.40 -8.62
N ILE A 80 -6.47 14.04 -9.54
CA ILE A 80 -6.83 13.73 -10.94
C ILE A 80 -7.79 12.54 -11.00
N ALA A 81 -7.51 11.46 -10.25
CA ALA A 81 -8.37 10.28 -10.19
C ALA A 81 -9.76 10.61 -9.62
N LEU A 82 -9.81 11.41 -8.54
CA LEU A 82 -11.08 11.86 -7.95
C LEU A 82 -11.89 12.74 -8.90
N LEU A 83 -11.24 13.67 -9.61
CA LEU A 83 -11.89 14.49 -10.63
C LEU A 83 -12.47 13.62 -11.76
N TYR A 84 -11.71 12.61 -12.23
CA TYR A 84 -12.23 11.65 -13.18
C TYR A 84 -13.48 10.93 -12.65
N LEU A 85 -13.45 10.42 -11.43
CA LEU A 85 -14.58 9.72 -10.81
C LEU A 85 -15.80 10.62 -10.62
N VAL A 86 -15.60 11.92 -10.27
CA VAL A 86 -16.66 12.93 -10.19
C VAL A 86 -17.28 13.17 -11.59
N ILE A 87 -16.46 13.32 -12.63
CA ILE A 87 -16.94 13.44 -14.01
C ILE A 87 -17.75 12.20 -14.41
N ARG A 88 -17.31 11.01 -13.99
CA ARG A 88 -18.01 9.74 -14.22
C ARG A 88 -19.26 9.58 -13.36
N HIS A 89 -19.59 10.54 -12.49
CA HIS A 89 -20.71 10.49 -11.55
C HIS A 89 -20.67 9.23 -10.67
N TYR A 90 -19.46 8.87 -10.18
CA TYR A 90 -19.27 7.72 -9.30
C TYR A 90 -19.97 7.94 -7.95
N ASP A 91 -20.66 6.93 -7.44
CA ASP A 91 -21.32 6.96 -6.14
C ASP A 91 -20.35 6.69 -5.00
N PHE A 92 -19.69 7.74 -4.50
CA PHE A 92 -18.76 7.64 -3.36
C PHE A 92 -19.42 7.16 -2.06
N LYS A 93 -20.76 7.20 -1.94
CA LYS A 93 -21.46 6.74 -0.72
C LYS A 93 -21.35 5.25 -0.49
N GLN A 94 -20.98 4.48 -1.52
CA GLN A 94 -20.74 3.05 -1.40
C GLN A 94 -19.41 2.71 -0.71
N LEU A 95 -18.47 3.66 -0.63
CA LEU A 95 -17.22 3.50 0.08
C LEU A 95 -17.50 3.57 1.59
N LYS A 96 -17.38 2.44 2.26
CA LYS A 96 -17.68 2.33 3.69
C LYS A 96 -16.46 2.75 4.51
N VAL A 97 -16.29 4.05 4.69
CA VAL A 97 -15.28 4.61 5.59
C VAL A 97 -16.00 5.16 6.81
N ARG A 98 -15.92 4.46 7.94
CA ARG A 98 -16.65 4.85 9.16
C ARG A 98 -15.75 4.69 10.37
N PHE A 99 -15.71 5.72 11.23
CA PHE A 99 -15.15 5.59 12.56
C PHE A 99 -16.14 4.82 13.43
N HIS A 100 -15.70 3.69 13.96
CA HIS A 100 -16.43 2.88 14.92
C HIS A 100 -15.42 2.31 15.92
N TRP A 101 -15.81 2.06 17.16
CA TRP A 101 -14.91 1.55 18.19
C TRP A 101 -14.15 0.29 17.79
N SER A 102 -14.75 -0.55 16.93
CA SER A 102 -14.09 -1.72 16.39
C SER A 102 -12.81 -1.42 15.58
N VAL A 103 -12.63 -0.19 15.10
CA VAL A 103 -11.39 0.23 14.41
C VAL A 103 -10.19 0.08 15.34
N LEU A 104 -10.35 0.43 16.64
CA LEU A 104 -9.31 0.31 17.66
C LEU A 104 -8.88 -1.15 17.92
N ILE A 105 -9.73 -2.11 17.57
CA ILE A 105 -9.44 -3.55 17.66
C ILE A 105 -8.88 -4.06 16.33
N TRP A 106 -9.53 -3.69 15.22
CA TRP A 106 -9.15 -4.21 13.91
C TRP A 106 -7.79 -3.73 13.43
N VAL A 107 -7.42 -2.47 13.70
CA VAL A 107 -6.13 -1.92 13.26
C VAL A 107 -4.95 -2.69 13.87
N PRO A 108 -4.82 -2.80 15.22
CA PRO A 108 -3.71 -3.56 15.79
C PRO A 108 -3.77 -5.05 15.43
N LEU A 109 -4.96 -5.65 15.33
CA LEU A 109 -5.09 -7.06 14.97
C LEU A 109 -4.62 -7.32 13.53
N LEU A 110 -5.07 -6.54 12.56
CA LEU A 110 -4.67 -6.68 11.15
C LEU A 110 -3.16 -6.40 11.02
N PHE A 111 -2.65 -5.36 11.68
CA PHE A 111 -1.23 -5.02 11.66
C PHE A 111 -0.38 -6.15 12.26
N THR A 112 -0.79 -6.71 13.40
CA THR A 112 -0.08 -7.85 14.02
C THR A 112 -0.05 -9.06 13.10
N ILE A 113 -1.17 -9.41 12.43
CA ILE A 113 -1.21 -10.54 11.49
C ILE A 113 -0.27 -10.31 10.31
N VAL A 114 -0.33 -9.13 9.69
CA VAL A 114 0.56 -8.76 8.57
C VAL A 114 2.02 -8.74 9.01
N GLY A 115 2.31 -8.14 10.17
CA GLY A 115 3.67 -8.03 10.71
C GLY A 115 4.26 -9.38 11.09
N LEU A 116 3.52 -10.25 11.79
CA LEU A 116 4.01 -11.61 12.11
C LEU A 116 4.23 -12.45 10.86
N PHE A 117 3.38 -12.30 9.86
CA PHE A 117 3.62 -12.96 8.57
C PHE A 117 4.88 -12.44 7.90
N GLY A 118 5.13 -11.13 7.96
CA GLY A 118 6.38 -10.51 7.50
C GLY A 118 7.61 -11.03 8.26
N ASP A 119 7.52 -11.15 9.60
CA ASP A 119 8.60 -11.74 10.42
C ASP A 119 8.93 -13.18 9.98
N ILE A 120 7.89 -13.99 9.69
CA ILE A 120 8.06 -15.35 9.17
C ILE A 120 8.76 -15.32 7.82
N VAL A 121 8.30 -14.50 6.88
CA VAL A 121 8.88 -14.40 5.54
C VAL A 121 10.34 -13.95 5.61
N THR A 122 10.65 -12.91 6.38
CA THR A 122 12.03 -12.39 6.54
C THR A 122 12.96 -13.45 7.15
N THR A 123 12.45 -14.23 8.12
CA THR A 123 13.23 -15.32 8.73
C THR A 123 13.46 -16.47 7.74
N LEU A 124 12.43 -16.86 6.99
CA LEU A 124 12.56 -17.96 6.01
C LEU A 124 13.39 -17.57 4.78
N SER A 125 13.40 -16.29 4.40
CA SER A 125 14.25 -15.78 3.32
C SER A 125 15.73 -15.70 3.71
N GLY A 126 16.04 -15.78 5.01
CA GLY A 126 17.40 -15.64 5.53
C GLY A 126 17.87 -14.18 5.63
N GLU A 127 16.99 -13.19 5.40
CA GLU A 127 17.33 -11.78 5.54
C GLU A 127 17.60 -11.41 7.01
N TYR A 128 16.74 -11.88 7.93
CA TYR A 128 16.91 -11.71 9.37
C TYR A 128 16.09 -12.74 10.15
N ASN A 129 16.67 -13.32 11.23
CA ASN A 129 15.96 -14.30 12.06
C ASN A 129 15.25 -13.61 13.22
N TYR A 130 13.99 -13.21 13.04
CA TYR A 130 13.18 -12.61 14.10
C TYR A 130 12.79 -13.57 15.21
N PHE A 131 12.90 -14.89 14.99
CA PHE A 131 12.58 -15.91 16.00
C PHE A 131 13.83 -16.47 16.72
N ASP A 132 14.96 -15.76 16.65
CA ASP A 132 16.13 -16.10 17.42
C ASP A 132 15.86 -15.88 18.93
N PRO A 133 16.02 -16.92 19.79
CA PRO A 133 15.88 -16.76 21.25
C PRO A 133 16.80 -15.70 21.85
N ALA A 134 17.93 -15.40 21.22
CA ALA A 134 18.85 -14.34 21.66
C ALA A 134 18.21 -12.94 21.61
N LEU A 135 17.13 -12.73 20.86
CA LEU A 135 16.42 -11.45 20.80
C LEU A 135 15.49 -11.21 22.00
N VAL A 136 15.07 -12.27 22.70
CA VAL A 136 14.08 -12.16 23.78
C VAL A 136 14.49 -11.16 24.87
N PRO A 137 15.75 -11.09 25.35
CA PRO A 137 16.17 -10.11 26.35
C PRO A 137 16.07 -8.64 25.88
N PHE A 138 16.03 -8.41 24.57
CA PHE A 138 15.98 -7.08 23.96
C PHE A 138 14.55 -6.65 23.61
N MET A 139 13.56 -7.52 23.81
CA MET A 139 12.16 -7.21 23.52
C MET A 139 11.57 -6.36 24.64
N ASN A 140 11.14 -5.16 24.28
CA ASN A 140 10.51 -4.22 25.19
C ASN A 140 9.31 -3.54 24.52
N PRO A 141 8.08 -3.69 25.02
CA PRO A 141 6.91 -3.01 24.47
C PRO A 141 7.02 -1.47 24.42
N GLN A 142 7.86 -0.86 25.26
CA GLN A 142 8.13 0.58 25.23
C GLN A 142 8.75 1.02 23.92
N GLU A 143 9.45 0.13 23.21
CA GLU A 143 10.07 0.43 21.91
C GLU A 143 9.06 0.79 20.82
N ILE A 144 7.84 0.28 20.90
CA ILE A 144 6.75 0.69 20.01
C ILE A 144 6.51 2.20 20.11
N ILE A 145 6.45 2.71 21.36
CA ILE A 145 6.23 4.13 21.62
C ILE A 145 7.47 4.94 21.20
N ASN A 146 8.66 4.47 21.52
CA ASN A 146 9.91 5.14 21.14
C ASN A 146 10.01 5.30 19.61
N LYS A 147 9.76 4.22 18.86
CA LYS A 147 9.78 4.26 17.39
C LYS A 147 8.71 5.18 16.82
N PHE A 148 7.50 5.17 17.42
CA PHE A 148 6.45 6.09 17.00
C PHE A 148 6.83 7.55 17.21
N LEU A 149 7.42 7.88 18.35
CA LEU A 149 7.87 9.24 18.68
C LEU A 149 9.07 9.69 17.82
N ALA A 150 9.84 8.75 17.27
CA ALA A 150 10.96 9.04 16.38
C ALA A 150 10.52 9.34 14.93
N LEU A 151 9.27 9.07 14.57
CA LEU A 151 8.77 9.35 13.22
C LEU A 151 8.74 10.86 12.95
N SER A 152 9.22 11.24 11.77
CA SER A 152 9.05 12.61 11.32
C SER A 152 7.56 12.89 11.00
N PRO A 153 7.07 14.14 11.19
CA PRO A 153 5.71 14.50 10.80
C PRO A 153 5.40 14.19 9.33
N MET A 154 6.41 14.29 8.46
CA MET A 154 6.27 14.00 7.03
C MET A 154 6.14 12.50 6.75
N ALA A 155 6.85 11.64 7.48
CA ALA A 155 6.69 10.19 7.40
C ALA A 155 5.27 9.76 7.81
N ILE A 156 4.74 10.36 8.88
CA ILE A 156 3.36 10.11 9.33
C ILE A 156 2.35 10.57 8.26
N ALA A 157 2.51 11.80 7.75
CA ALA A 157 1.61 12.34 6.73
C ALA A 157 1.63 11.50 5.45
N TYR A 158 2.82 11.09 5.00
CA TYR A 158 2.99 10.24 3.83
C TYR A 158 2.40 8.84 4.05
N GLY A 159 2.68 8.18 5.17
CA GLY A 159 2.12 6.86 5.46
C GLY A 159 0.59 6.88 5.53
N LEU A 160 -0.01 7.91 6.16
CA LEU A 160 -1.48 8.08 6.18
C LEU A 160 -2.05 8.29 4.77
N LEU A 161 -1.39 9.11 3.95
CA LEU A 161 -1.82 9.32 2.56
C LEU A 161 -1.68 8.03 1.76
N ASN A 162 -0.55 7.32 1.86
CA ASN A 162 -0.28 6.13 1.07
C ASN A 162 -1.25 5.00 1.43
N GLY A 163 -1.47 4.75 2.72
CA GLY A 163 -2.45 3.76 3.15
C GLY A 163 -3.88 4.07 2.67
N PHE A 164 -4.28 5.36 2.67
CA PHE A 164 -5.53 5.79 2.06
C PHE A 164 -5.50 5.58 0.54
N TYR A 165 -4.48 6.07 -0.15
CA TYR A 165 -4.31 6.05 -1.60
C TYR A 165 -4.44 4.64 -2.16
N GLU A 166 -3.68 3.71 -1.60
CA GLU A 166 -3.67 2.34 -2.07
C GLU A 166 -4.97 1.61 -1.75
N GLU A 167 -5.44 1.64 -0.51
CA GLU A 167 -6.61 0.86 -0.15
C GLU A 167 -7.92 1.49 -0.65
N PHE A 168 -7.95 2.80 -0.91
CA PHE A 168 -9.03 3.43 -1.68
C PHE A 168 -9.16 2.81 -3.07
N PHE A 169 -8.04 2.56 -3.75
CA PHE A 169 -8.06 1.89 -5.04
C PHE A 169 -8.34 0.39 -4.88
N PHE A 170 -7.53 -0.35 -4.12
CA PHE A 170 -7.56 -1.82 -4.09
C PHE A 170 -8.81 -2.39 -3.41
N LEU A 171 -9.27 -1.80 -2.32
CA LEU A 171 -10.45 -2.25 -1.60
C LEU A 171 -11.69 -1.41 -1.90
N GLY A 172 -11.52 -0.13 -2.18
CA GLY A 172 -12.62 0.76 -2.53
C GLY A 172 -13.09 0.57 -3.97
N LEU A 173 -12.26 0.99 -4.93
CA LEU A 173 -12.66 1.02 -6.35
C LEU A 173 -12.68 -0.36 -6.99
N MET A 174 -11.66 -1.20 -6.75
CA MET A 174 -11.57 -2.54 -7.35
C MET A 174 -12.66 -3.50 -6.85
N THR A 175 -13.28 -3.22 -5.70
CA THR A 175 -14.46 -3.98 -5.25
C THR A 175 -15.80 -3.38 -5.71
N SER A 176 -15.77 -2.20 -6.32
CA SER A 176 -16.95 -1.50 -6.90
C SER A 176 -17.20 -1.92 -8.33
N VAL A 177 -17.20 -3.22 -8.59
CA VAL A 177 -17.50 -3.84 -9.89
C VAL A 177 -18.74 -4.70 -9.79
N LYS A 178 -19.32 -5.08 -10.95
CA LYS A 178 -20.39 -6.05 -10.96
C LYS A 178 -19.91 -7.39 -10.39
N GLU A 179 -20.81 -8.09 -9.68
CA GLU A 179 -20.48 -9.36 -9.02
C GLU A 179 -19.91 -10.41 -9.97
N GLU A 180 -20.38 -10.46 -11.21
CA GLU A 180 -19.90 -11.36 -12.27
C GLU A 180 -18.43 -11.12 -12.66
N HIS A 181 -17.87 -9.91 -12.36
CA HIS A 181 -16.51 -9.51 -12.70
C HIS A 181 -15.56 -9.48 -11.50
N LYS A 182 -16.04 -9.79 -10.28
CA LYS A 182 -15.26 -9.65 -9.04
C LYS A 182 -13.91 -10.36 -9.06
N TRP A 183 -13.86 -11.57 -9.61
CA TRP A 183 -12.61 -12.35 -9.67
C TRP A 183 -11.61 -11.79 -10.68
N LYS A 184 -12.11 -11.28 -11.82
CA LYS A 184 -11.25 -10.60 -12.80
C LYS A 184 -10.69 -9.30 -12.22
N ALA A 185 -11.51 -8.54 -11.51
CA ALA A 185 -11.08 -7.33 -10.82
C ALA A 185 -10.06 -7.64 -9.71
N LEU A 186 -10.28 -8.70 -8.92
CA LEU A 186 -9.33 -9.14 -7.92
C LEU A 186 -7.99 -9.55 -8.53
N ALA A 187 -8.01 -10.37 -9.59
CA ALA A 187 -6.78 -10.79 -10.28
C ALA A 187 -6.01 -9.57 -10.84
N PHE A 188 -6.73 -8.62 -11.44
CA PHE A 188 -6.12 -7.39 -11.94
C PHE A 188 -5.58 -6.52 -10.78
N SER A 189 -6.31 -6.40 -9.67
CA SER A 189 -5.88 -5.72 -8.45
C SER A 189 -4.55 -6.29 -7.92
N ILE A 190 -4.47 -7.62 -7.83
CA ILE A 190 -3.25 -8.32 -7.42
C ILE A 190 -2.10 -8.01 -8.38
N LEU A 191 -2.34 -8.08 -9.69
CA LEU A 191 -1.32 -7.78 -10.70
C LEU A 191 -0.80 -6.36 -10.56
N VAL A 192 -1.68 -5.37 -10.39
CA VAL A 192 -1.28 -3.97 -10.20
C VAL A 192 -0.46 -3.83 -8.92
N ARG A 193 -0.94 -4.37 -7.78
CA ARG A 193 -0.24 -4.28 -6.49
C ARG A 193 1.13 -4.97 -6.56
N PHE A 194 1.23 -6.13 -7.17
CA PHE A 194 2.51 -6.81 -7.43
C PHE A 194 3.47 -5.94 -8.26
N SER A 195 2.96 -5.37 -9.38
CA SER A 195 3.81 -4.68 -10.36
C SER A 195 4.51 -3.45 -9.80
N PHE A 196 3.85 -2.67 -8.94
CA PHE A 196 4.49 -1.50 -8.37
C PHE A 196 5.28 -1.75 -7.07
N HIS A 197 5.30 -3.01 -6.58
CA HIS A 197 6.16 -3.43 -5.46
C HIS A 197 7.41 -4.20 -5.89
N THR A 198 7.64 -4.41 -7.19
CA THR A 198 8.81 -5.15 -7.68
C THR A 198 10.15 -4.52 -7.29
N TYR A 199 10.17 -3.21 -6.98
CA TYR A 199 11.36 -2.53 -6.46
C TYR A 199 11.86 -3.08 -5.11
N GLN A 200 11.01 -3.75 -4.34
CA GLN A 200 11.36 -4.42 -3.08
C GLN A 200 11.90 -5.85 -3.31
N GLY A 201 12.09 -6.25 -4.56
CA GLY A 201 12.45 -7.61 -4.93
C GLY A 201 11.23 -8.51 -5.13
N MET A 202 11.45 -9.61 -5.87
CA MET A 202 10.38 -10.49 -6.32
C MET A 202 9.61 -11.14 -5.17
N LEU A 203 10.32 -11.55 -4.09
CA LEU A 203 9.71 -12.18 -2.92
C LEU A 203 8.68 -11.23 -2.27
N TRP A 204 9.12 -10.01 -1.94
CA TRP A 204 8.25 -9.01 -1.31
C TRP A 204 7.13 -8.54 -2.22
N ALA A 205 7.38 -8.42 -3.53
CA ALA A 205 6.32 -8.12 -4.49
C ALA A 205 5.21 -9.19 -4.49
N ILE A 206 5.57 -10.48 -4.39
CA ILE A 206 4.60 -11.58 -4.25
C ILE A 206 3.87 -11.49 -2.89
N VAL A 207 4.60 -11.32 -1.80
CA VAL A 207 4.01 -11.23 -0.46
C VAL A 207 3.01 -10.09 -0.38
N ILE A 208 3.41 -8.87 -0.77
CA ILE A 208 2.56 -7.69 -0.67
C ILE A 208 1.43 -7.75 -1.72
N GLY A 209 1.77 -8.08 -2.96
CA GLY A 209 0.80 -8.09 -4.06
C GLY A 209 -0.22 -9.21 -3.95
N VAL A 210 0.24 -10.43 -3.66
CA VAL A 210 -0.65 -11.62 -3.66
C VAL A 210 -1.14 -11.93 -2.26
N VAL A 211 -0.24 -12.15 -1.29
CA VAL A 211 -0.66 -12.65 0.03
C VAL A 211 -1.43 -11.58 0.81
N TYR A 212 -0.86 -10.38 0.98
CA TYR A 212 -1.54 -9.29 1.68
C TYR A 212 -2.74 -8.78 0.86
N GLY A 213 -2.62 -8.72 -0.47
CA GLY A 213 -3.73 -8.35 -1.35
C GLY A 213 -4.94 -9.25 -1.18
N LEU A 214 -4.76 -10.58 -1.18
CA LEU A 214 -5.83 -11.56 -0.93
C LEU A 214 -6.35 -11.46 0.50
N PHE A 215 -5.46 -11.39 1.49
CA PHE A 215 -5.83 -11.27 2.90
C PHE A 215 -6.72 -10.04 3.13
N TYR A 216 -6.30 -8.86 2.67
CA TYR A 216 -7.09 -7.62 2.82
C TYR A 216 -8.43 -7.71 2.08
N TYR A 217 -8.44 -8.24 0.85
CA TYR A 217 -9.68 -8.42 0.09
C TYR A 217 -10.69 -9.28 0.85
N PHE A 218 -10.28 -10.46 1.33
CA PHE A 218 -11.18 -11.36 2.05
C PHE A 218 -11.61 -10.80 3.40
N MET A 219 -10.69 -10.20 4.16
CA MET A 219 -11.03 -9.54 5.42
C MET A 219 -12.02 -8.39 5.21
N TYR A 220 -11.80 -7.56 4.20
CA TYR A 220 -12.72 -6.48 3.87
C TYR A 220 -14.10 -6.97 3.42
N LYS A 221 -14.15 -7.92 2.50
CA LYS A 221 -15.43 -8.39 1.92
C LYS A 221 -16.25 -9.26 2.87
N LYS A 222 -15.59 -10.02 3.75
CA LYS A 222 -16.27 -11.05 4.56
C LYS A 222 -16.42 -10.66 6.04
N VAL A 223 -15.43 -9.94 6.60
CA VAL A 223 -15.33 -9.76 8.05
C VAL A 223 -15.55 -8.30 8.44
N VAL A 224 -14.64 -7.41 8.08
CA VAL A 224 -14.58 -6.04 8.62
C VAL A 224 -15.59 -5.10 7.95
N LYS A 225 -15.75 -5.18 6.63
CA LYS A 225 -16.69 -4.39 5.82
C LYS A 225 -16.62 -2.87 6.04
N ASN A 226 -15.46 -2.38 6.45
CA ASN A 226 -15.13 -0.97 6.68
C ASN A 226 -13.71 -0.73 6.17
N LEU A 227 -13.49 0.29 5.35
CA LEU A 227 -12.18 0.59 4.75
C LEU A 227 -11.20 1.21 5.75
N LEU A 228 -11.70 1.96 6.74
CA LEU A 228 -10.84 2.71 7.65
C LEU A 228 -9.77 1.86 8.38
N PRO A 229 -10.09 0.65 8.91
CA PRO A 229 -9.06 -0.20 9.51
C PRO A 229 -7.92 -0.56 8.54
N PHE A 230 -8.23 -0.80 7.25
CA PHE A 230 -7.22 -1.14 6.25
C PHE A 230 -6.34 0.05 5.89
N PHE A 231 -6.93 1.25 5.75
CA PHE A 231 -6.16 2.48 5.55
C PHE A 231 -5.14 2.69 6.66
N LEU A 232 -5.57 2.55 7.92
CA LEU A 232 -4.70 2.77 9.08
C LEU A 232 -3.68 1.63 9.25
N THR A 233 -4.07 0.37 9.01
CA THR A 233 -3.15 -0.75 9.07
C THR A 233 -2.04 -0.62 8.02
N HIS A 234 -2.40 -0.24 6.80
CA HIS A 234 -1.44 0.01 5.73
C HIS A 234 -0.50 1.18 6.09
N ALA A 235 -1.07 2.28 6.59
CA ALA A 235 -0.28 3.42 7.06
C ALA A 235 0.75 3.03 8.13
N LEU A 236 0.37 2.15 9.06
CA LEU A 236 1.31 1.63 10.07
C LEU A 236 2.40 0.76 9.43
N ALA A 237 2.06 -0.05 8.41
CA ALA A 237 3.04 -0.84 7.68
C ALA A 237 4.05 0.04 6.91
N ASP A 238 3.60 1.18 6.37
CA ASP A 238 4.49 2.15 5.73
C ASP A 238 5.40 2.88 6.71
N MET A 239 4.91 3.14 7.92
CA MET A 239 5.67 3.85 8.97
C MET A 239 6.69 2.93 9.66
N PHE A 240 6.37 1.66 9.84
CA PHE A 240 7.14 0.74 10.69
C PHE A 240 7.67 -0.50 9.95
N GLY A 241 7.30 -0.68 8.68
CA GLY A 241 7.53 -1.91 7.95
C GLY A 241 6.47 -2.98 8.22
N SER A 242 6.54 -4.05 7.44
CA SER A 242 5.63 -5.20 7.55
C SER A 242 6.18 -6.28 8.48
N THR A 243 6.81 -5.88 9.62
CA THR A 243 7.36 -6.78 10.63
C THR A 243 6.89 -6.35 12.02
N PHE A 244 6.45 -7.30 12.84
CA PHE A 244 5.90 -7.01 14.16
C PHE A 244 6.95 -7.10 15.27
N ILE A 245 7.79 -8.14 15.24
CA ILE A 245 8.82 -8.38 16.27
C ILE A 245 9.84 -7.23 16.26
N TYR A 246 10.17 -6.71 15.09
CA TYR A 246 11.00 -5.52 14.94
C TYR A 246 10.56 -4.34 15.82
N LEU A 247 9.25 -4.14 15.99
CA LEU A 247 8.74 -3.04 16.82
C LEU A 247 9.07 -3.22 18.30
N LEU A 248 9.24 -4.45 18.75
CA LEU A 248 9.52 -4.77 20.15
C LEU A 248 11.02 -4.74 20.47
N ILE A 249 11.90 -4.85 19.47
CA ILE A 249 13.34 -4.94 19.69
C ILE A 249 13.93 -3.54 19.89
N ALA A 250 14.60 -3.35 21.04
CA ALA A 250 15.47 -2.20 21.24
C ALA A 250 16.67 -2.28 20.30
N TRP A 251 16.95 -1.22 19.53
CA TRP A 251 18.20 -1.14 18.78
C TRP A 251 19.35 -1.03 19.79
N ALA A 252 20.25 -2.02 19.81
CA ALA A 252 21.58 -1.81 20.37
C ALA A 252 22.32 -0.90 19.38
N TYR A 253 22.51 0.35 19.77
CA TYR A 253 23.42 1.27 19.10
C TYR A 253 24.86 0.85 19.37
#